data_e3d71dcfe8bb5f288a7474d6cc2b5ac0
#
_entry.id   e3d71dcfe8bb5f288a7474d6cc2b5ac0
#
_cell.length_a   1.000
_cell.length_b   1.000
_cell.length_c   1.000
_cell.angle_alpha   90.00
_cell.angle_beta   90.00
_cell.angle_gamma   90.00
#
_symmetry.space_group_name_H-M   'P 1'
#
loop_
_entity.id
_entity.type
_entity.pdbx_description
1 polymer ?
#
loop_
_entity_poly.entity_id
_entity_poly.type
_entity_poly.pdbx_seq_one_letter_code
_entity_poly.pdbx_strand_id
1 'polypeptide(L)'
;MKKHLTLLTYLATAHLGGLVCLMVFRLCFFFSLHSALAAETTSAWPAFLRGLWMDNVIGSYILLLPLLVVLVAQLCGRGGKGLLRFLNIWMGGFYALAFAAAAANIPFYNYFNQPLNSTIWQWAAYPSQTVGMLFGEATWWKYIALWVVVTAVYAYGLFRWRRYFGHRLPAFPKKWRERGVSLALWLPIAGLCVLGARGRLGYNPIKISAAYYCDNADLNNLGLNATFNLLNSTLDDARKENRPLQLMDENAALVFVRQDLGRSGLPGISPLAQIVRPEGEPRYDNVVVVFMESMSTKFMGTFGNPSHLTPTLDSLFAQGLSFENCYSAGNHTNQGVYATLYGFPAQLKRNMMRGSVVPHYAGLPTVLREKGYQTLFFIPHEGQYLSLIHISEPTRQAEI
;
A
#
# COMPACT_ATOMS: atom_id res chain seq x y z
N MET A 1 12.16 -28.92 -27.07
CA MET A 1 11.93 -27.46 -27.04
C MET A 1 10.50 -27.08 -27.46
N LYS A 2 10.03 -27.35 -28.69
CA LYS A 2 8.66 -26.94 -29.14
C LYS A 2 7.50 -27.41 -28.23
N LYS A 3 7.64 -28.53 -27.53
CA LYS A 3 6.60 -29.14 -26.70
C LYS A 3 6.35 -28.41 -25.36
N HIS A 4 7.38 -27.83 -24.74
CA HIS A 4 7.28 -27.06 -23.50
C HIS A 4 6.72 -25.66 -23.76
N LEU A 5 6.96 -25.14 -24.96
CA LEU A 5 6.51 -23.82 -25.41
C LEU A 5 4.97 -23.68 -25.37
N THR A 6 4.25 -24.75 -25.71
CA THR A 6 2.77 -24.75 -25.76
C THR A 6 2.14 -24.41 -24.40
N LEU A 7 2.62 -25.04 -23.32
CA LEU A 7 2.07 -24.81 -21.98
C LEU A 7 2.50 -23.46 -21.41
N LEU A 8 3.74 -23.06 -21.69
CA LEU A 8 4.23 -21.72 -21.36
C LEU A 8 3.42 -20.62 -22.07
N THR A 9 3.19 -20.80 -23.37
CA THR A 9 2.38 -19.86 -24.16
C THR A 9 0.97 -19.75 -23.61
N TYR A 10 0.36 -20.90 -23.20
CA TYR A 10 -0.96 -20.89 -22.55
C TYR A 10 -0.98 -20.04 -21.28
N LEU A 11 -0.02 -20.26 -20.36
CA LEU A 11 0.06 -19.50 -19.10
C LEU A 11 0.37 -18.02 -19.36
N ALA A 12 1.30 -17.73 -20.26
CA ALA A 12 1.66 -16.35 -20.60
C ALA A 12 0.48 -15.59 -21.23
N THR A 13 -0.23 -16.21 -22.19
CA THR A 13 -1.40 -15.56 -22.82
C THR A 13 -2.56 -15.40 -21.84
N ALA A 14 -2.79 -16.36 -20.94
CA ALA A 14 -3.79 -16.25 -19.88
C ALA A 14 -3.45 -15.11 -18.92
N HIS A 15 -2.19 -15.00 -18.51
CA HIS A 15 -1.70 -13.91 -17.64
C HIS A 15 -1.82 -12.54 -18.32
N LEU A 16 -1.32 -12.40 -19.54
CA LEU A 16 -1.42 -11.14 -20.30
C LEU A 16 -2.87 -10.71 -20.52
N GLY A 17 -3.76 -11.66 -20.81
CA GLY A 17 -5.21 -11.39 -20.90
C GLY A 17 -5.78 -10.85 -19.59
N GLY A 18 -5.36 -11.40 -18.45
CA GLY A 18 -5.72 -10.89 -17.13
C GLY A 18 -5.24 -9.45 -16.89
N LEU A 19 -3.99 -9.15 -17.26
CA LEU A 19 -3.45 -7.78 -17.16
C LEU A 19 -4.21 -6.78 -18.03
N VAL A 20 -4.57 -7.18 -19.26
CA VAL A 20 -5.39 -6.34 -20.15
C VAL A 20 -6.76 -6.06 -19.53
N CYS A 21 -7.39 -7.07 -18.92
CA CYS A 21 -8.67 -6.88 -18.23
C CYS A 21 -8.54 -5.93 -17.01
N LEU A 22 -7.47 -6.04 -16.20
CA LEU A 22 -7.21 -5.10 -15.10
C LEU A 22 -7.00 -3.69 -15.59
N MET A 23 -6.33 -3.51 -16.74
CA MET A 23 -6.16 -2.20 -17.37
C MET A 23 -7.51 -1.57 -17.78
N VAL A 24 -8.51 -2.37 -18.20
CA VAL A 24 -9.86 -1.87 -18.48
C VAL A 24 -10.49 -1.24 -17.23
N PHE A 25 -10.40 -1.91 -16.07
CA PHE A 25 -10.90 -1.34 -14.82
C PHE A 25 -10.14 -0.06 -14.42
N ARG A 26 -8.84 -0.02 -14.65
CA ARG A 26 -8.01 1.17 -14.40
C ARG A 26 -8.41 2.35 -15.28
N LEU A 27 -8.71 2.11 -16.54
CA LEU A 27 -9.25 3.13 -17.45
C LEU A 27 -10.62 3.63 -16.95
N CYS A 28 -11.51 2.72 -16.55
CA CYS A 28 -12.81 3.12 -15.98
C CYS A 28 -12.63 3.94 -14.68
N PHE A 29 -11.66 3.57 -13.85
CA PHE A 29 -11.32 4.33 -12.65
C PHE A 29 -10.80 5.73 -13.00
N PHE A 30 -9.87 5.84 -13.95
CA PHE A 30 -9.37 7.13 -14.44
C PHE A 30 -10.51 8.04 -14.93
N PHE A 31 -11.44 7.52 -15.73
CA PHE A 31 -12.59 8.29 -16.19
C PHE A 31 -13.56 8.68 -15.06
N SER A 32 -13.65 7.89 -14.00
CA SER A 32 -14.45 8.26 -12.83
C SER A 32 -13.85 9.42 -12.03
N LEU A 33 -12.54 9.65 -12.13
CA LEU A 33 -11.81 10.75 -11.49
C LEU A 33 -11.72 12.01 -12.37
N HIS A 34 -12.35 12.01 -13.55
CA HIS A 34 -12.19 13.09 -14.55
C HIS A 34 -12.49 14.50 -13.98
N SER A 35 -13.52 14.64 -13.17
CA SER A 35 -13.85 15.93 -12.54
C SER A 35 -12.82 16.36 -11.50
N ALA A 36 -12.27 15.43 -10.71
CA ALA A 36 -11.24 15.70 -9.71
C ALA A 36 -9.89 16.06 -10.36
N LEU A 37 -9.61 15.48 -11.52
CA LEU A 37 -8.37 15.70 -12.27
C LEU A 37 -8.47 16.83 -13.31
N ALA A 38 -9.60 17.53 -13.43
CA ALA A 38 -9.80 18.54 -14.48
C ALA A 38 -8.83 19.74 -14.40
N ALA A 39 -8.38 20.10 -13.19
CA ALA A 39 -7.40 21.16 -12.95
C ALA A 39 -5.96 20.66 -12.79
N GLU A 40 -5.74 19.34 -12.89
CA GLU A 40 -4.44 18.74 -12.67
C GLU A 40 -3.55 18.83 -13.92
N THR A 41 -2.34 19.31 -13.74
CA THR A 41 -1.35 19.42 -14.83
C THR A 41 -0.37 18.25 -14.90
N THR A 42 -0.33 17.44 -13.85
CA THR A 42 0.57 16.29 -13.77
C THR A 42 0.10 15.16 -14.69
N SER A 43 1.01 14.58 -15.44
CA SER A 43 0.70 13.48 -16.37
C SER A 43 0.18 12.23 -15.62
N ALA A 44 -0.92 11.66 -16.09
CA ALA A 44 -1.45 10.39 -15.58
C ALA A 44 -0.69 9.16 -16.11
N TRP A 45 0.18 9.31 -17.12
CA TRP A 45 0.87 8.18 -17.75
C TRP A 45 1.73 7.34 -16.77
N PRO A 46 2.51 7.94 -15.84
CA PRO A 46 3.24 7.15 -14.85
C PRO A 46 2.33 6.29 -13.96
N ALA A 47 1.10 6.73 -13.64
CA ALA A 47 0.15 5.93 -12.89
C ALA A 47 -0.25 4.65 -13.63
N PHE A 48 -0.46 4.72 -14.95
CA PHE A 48 -0.77 3.53 -15.76
C PHE A 48 0.40 2.54 -15.80
N LEU A 49 1.65 3.01 -15.91
CA LEU A 49 2.84 2.16 -15.89
C LEU A 49 3.04 1.49 -14.53
N ARG A 50 2.93 2.27 -13.44
CA ARG A 50 3.02 1.75 -12.07
C ARG A 50 1.88 0.78 -11.77
N GLY A 51 0.69 1.10 -12.26
CA GLY A 51 -0.47 0.24 -12.16
C GLY A 51 -0.29 -1.09 -12.87
N LEU A 52 0.22 -1.09 -14.10
CA LEU A 52 0.54 -2.32 -14.83
C LEU A 52 1.60 -3.15 -14.10
N TRP A 53 2.60 -2.48 -13.52
CA TRP A 53 3.59 -3.15 -12.67
C TRP A 53 2.95 -3.82 -11.46
N MET A 54 2.07 -3.14 -10.72
CA MET A 54 1.37 -3.71 -9.57
C MET A 54 0.37 -4.80 -9.98
N ASP A 55 -0.30 -4.65 -11.12
CA ASP A 55 -1.17 -5.68 -11.68
C ASP A 55 -0.39 -6.96 -12.00
N ASN A 56 0.85 -6.81 -12.52
CA ASN A 56 1.74 -7.94 -12.75
C ASN A 56 2.17 -8.62 -11.43
N VAL A 57 2.31 -7.90 -10.33
CA VAL A 57 2.58 -8.50 -9.01
C VAL A 57 1.44 -9.45 -8.62
N ILE A 58 0.20 -8.99 -8.69
CA ILE A 58 -0.99 -9.81 -8.39
C ILE A 58 -1.11 -10.98 -9.37
N GLY A 59 -0.92 -10.72 -10.67
CA GLY A 59 -0.92 -11.79 -11.67
C GLY A 59 0.18 -12.83 -11.42
N SER A 60 1.33 -12.42 -10.92
CA SER A 60 2.41 -13.34 -10.54
C SER A 60 2.04 -14.18 -9.31
N TYR A 61 1.36 -13.61 -8.30
CA TYR A 61 0.81 -14.41 -7.19
C TYR A 61 -0.19 -15.46 -7.68
N ILE A 62 -1.06 -15.10 -8.62
CA ILE A 62 -2.02 -16.03 -9.23
C ILE A 62 -1.30 -17.15 -10.00
N LEU A 63 -0.17 -16.84 -10.65
CA LEU A 63 0.62 -17.79 -11.44
C LEU A 63 1.46 -18.76 -10.61
N LEU A 64 1.82 -18.42 -9.35
CA LEU A 64 2.73 -19.24 -8.54
C LEU A 64 2.27 -20.69 -8.41
N LEU A 65 1.01 -20.94 -8.04
CA LEU A 65 0.50 -22.30 -7.89
C LEU A 65 0.36 -23.01 -9.25
N PRO A 66 -0.19 -22.43 -10.31
CA PRO A 66 -0.13 -23.00 -11.66
C PRO A 66 1.26 -23.45 -12.09
N LEU A 67 2.27 -22.62 -11.90
CA LEU A 67 3.65 -22.96 -12.26
C LEU A 67 4.20 -24.11 -11.41
N LEU A 68 3.93 -24.11 -10.10
CA LEU A 68 4.32 -25.21 -9.22
C LEU A 68 3.66 -26.52 -9.65
N VAL A 69 2.36 -26.51 -9.95
CA VAL A 69 1.62 -27.71 -10.40
C VAL A 69 2.15 -28.20 -11.74
N VAL A 70 2.48 -27.29 -12.67
CA VAL A 70 3.10 -27.65 -13.94
C VAL A 70 4.48 -28.25 -13.72
N LEU A 71 5.30 -27.67 -12.84
CA LEU A 71 6.62 -28.21 -12.50
C LEU A 71 6.54 -29.64 -11.94
N VAL A 72 5.62 -29.86 -11.00
CA VAL A 72 5.37 -31.20 -10.41
C VAL A 72 4.88 -32.17 -11.49
N ALA A 73 3.94 -31.75 -12.37
CA ALA A 73 3.45 -32.57 -13.46
C ALA A 73 4.56 -32.97 -14.44
N GLN A 74 5.49 -32.06 -14.71
CA GLN A 74 6.68 -32.35 -15.55
C GLN A 74 7.61 -33.36 -14.87
N LEU A 75 7.86 -33.20 -13.56
CA LEU A 75 8.68 -34.14 -12.78
C LEU A 75 8.08 -35.54 -12.69
N CYS A 76 6.76 -35.63 -12.44
CA CYS A 76 6.07 -36.91 -12.36
C CYS A 76 5.84 -37.56 -13.73
N GLY A 77 6.08 -36.82 -14.82
CA GLY A 77 5.78 -37.29 -16.17
C GLY A 77 4.31 -37.51 -16.42
N ARG A 78 3.44 -36.85 -15.65
CA ARG A 78 1.97 -36.98 -15.69
C ARG A 78 1.34 -35.61 -15.94
N GLY A 79 0.47 -35.56 -16.93
CA GLY A 79 -0.31 -34.36 -17.26
C GLY A 79 -1.23 -34.64 -18.43
N GLY A 80 -2.12 -33.74 -18.73
CA GLY A 80 -3.10 -33.92 -19.81
C GLY A 80 -4.22 -32.89 -19.72
N LYS A 81 -5.38 -33.26 -20.27
CA LYS A 81 -6.58 -32.40 -20.30
C LYS A 81 -7.05 -31.97 -18.89
N GLY A 82 -6.79 -32.80 -17.85
CA GLY A 82 -7.12 -32.51 -16.46
C GLY A 82 -6.26 -31.34 -15.91
N LEU A 83 -4.95 -31.32 -16.21
CA LEU A 83 -4.05 -30.22 -15.85
C LEU A 83 -4.54 -28.90 -16.47
N LEU A 84 -4.83 -28.89 -17.78
CA LEU A 84 -5.36 -27.70 -18.42
C LEU A 84 -6.70 -27.23 -17.84
N ARG A 85 -7.56 -28.18 -17.43
CA ARG A 85 -8.83 -27.83 -16.77
C ARG A 85 -8.55 -27.14 -15.42
N PHE A 86 -7.64 -27.69 -14.64
CA PHE A 86 -7.22 -27.07 -13.37
C PHE A 86 -6.67 -25.67 -13.59
N LEU A 87 -5.71 -25.51 -14.51
CA LEU A 87 -5.11 -24.21 -14.82
C LEU A 87 -6.17 -23.18 -15.26
N ASN A 88 -7.12 -23.62 -16.09
CA ASN A 88 -8.21 -22.77 -16.57
C ASN A 88 -9.14 -22.30 -15.44
N ILE A 89 -9.54 -23.22 -14.56
CA ILE A 89 -10.41 -22.90 -13.40
C ILE A 89 -9.67 -21.99 -12.43
N TRP A 90 -8.40 -22.28 -12.12
CA TRP A 90 -7.59 -21.49 -11.22
C TRP A 90 -7.40 -20.06 -11.73
N MET A 91 -6.89 -19.91 -12.97
CA MET A 91 -6.67 -18.60 -13.57
C MET A 91 -7.99 -17.82 -13.68
N GLY A 92 -9.06 -18.48 -14.14
CA GLY A 92 -10.38 -17.87 -14.25
C GLY A 92 -10.94 -17.39 -12.92
N GLY A 93 -10.87 -18.21 -11.88
CA GLY A 93 -11.40 -17.88 -10.55
C GLY A 93 -10.64 -16.76 -9.87
N PHE A 94 -9.30 -16.85 -9.80
CA PHE A 94 -8.51 -15.84 -9.11
C PHE A 94 -8.45 -14.51 -9.85
N TYR A 95 -8.42 -14.51 -11.19
CA TYR A 95 -8.57 -13.26 -11.93
C TYR A 95 -9.97 -12.67 -11.79
N ALA A 96 -11.04 -13.49 -11.75
CA ALA A 96 -12.39 -12.98 -11.48
C ALA A 96 -12.49 -12.28 -10.12
N LEU A 97 -11.81 -12.80 -9.07
CA LEU A 97 -11.73 -12.14 -7.77
C LEU A 97 -10.92 -10.84 -7.84
N ALA A 98 -9.81 -10.82 -8.58
CA ALA A 98 -9.03 -9.59 -8.79
C ALA A 98 -9.84 -8.54 -9.57
N PHE A 99 -10.63 -8.94 -10.55
CA PHE A 99 -11.55 -8.06 -11.27
C PHE A 99 -12.67 -7.54 -10.38
N ALA A 100 -13.21 -8.38 -9.48
CA ALA A 100 -14.19 -7.95 -8.48
C ALA A 100 -13.64 -6.85 -7.58
N ALA A 101 -12.42 -7.03 -7.06
CA ALA A 101 -11.75 -6.01 -6.25
C ALA A 101 -11.50 -4.72 -7.05
N ALA A 102 -11.08 -4.82 -8.31
CA ALA A 102 -10.85 -3.67 -9.18
C ALA A 102 -12.15 -2.92 -9.51
N ALA A 103 -13.25 -3.64 -9.75
CA ALA A 103 -14.58 -3.07 -9.98
C ALA A 103 -15.13 -2.37 -8.72
N ALA A 104 -15.02 -3.04 -7.56
CA ALA A 104 -15.46 -2.51 -6.28
C ALA A 104 -14.66 -1.29 -5.83
N ASN A 105 -13.37 -1.21 -6.20
CA ASN A 105 -12.52 -0.07 -5.86
C ASN A 105 -13.06 1.26 -6.41
N ILE A 106 -13.70 1.26 -7.57
CA ILE A 106 -14.15 2.49 -8.23
C ILE A 106 -15.24 3.21 -7.38
N PRO A 107 -16.40 2.58 -7.07
CA PRO A 107 -17.40 3.21 -6.23
C PRO A 107 -16.93 3.43 -4.79
N PHE A 108 -16.11 2.52 -4.25
CA PHE A 108 -15.54 2.66 -2.93
C PHE A 108 -14.67 3.93 -2.84
N TYR A 109 -13.79 4.15 -3.82
CA TYR A 109 -12.94 5.33 -3.88
C TYR A 109 -13.75 6.62 -4.03
N ASN A 110 -14.73 6.62 -4.91
CA ASN A 110 -15.57 7.79 -5.14
C ASN A 110 -16.38 8.20 -3.90
N TYR A 111 -16.66 7.25 -3.00
CA TYR A 111 -17.41 7.52 -1.77
C TYR A 111 -16.50 7.86 -0.58
N PHE A 112 -15.40 7.13 -0.41
CA PHE A 112 -14.53 7.25 0.77
C PHE A 112 -13.23 8.03 0.52
N ASN A 113 -12.93 8.40 -0.73
CA ASN A 113 -11.64 8.97 -1.16
C ASN A 113 -10.41 8.12 -0.74
N GLN A 114 -10.61 6.81 -0.69
CA GLN A 114 -9.61 5.84 -0.27
C GLN A 114 -9.67 4.60 -1.14
N PRO A 115 -8.52 3.98 -1.48
CA PRO A 115 -8.51 2.73 -2.21
C PRO A 115 -9.14 1.61 -1.37
N LEU A 116 -9.73 0.62 -2.06
CA LEU A 116 -10.36 -0.54 -1.44
C LEU A 116 -9.40 -1.21 -0.44
N ASN A 117 -9.83 -1.35 0.80
CA ASN A 117 -9.01 -1.82 1.92
C ASN A 117 -9.78 -2.78 2.84
N SER A 118 -9.13 -3.21 3.91
CA SER A 118 -9.65 -4.17 4.89
C SER A 118 -10.97 -3.77 5.57
N THR A 119 -11.36 -2.50 5.55
CA THR A 119 -12.64 -2.06 6.15
C THR A 119 -13.84 -2.72 5.48
N ILE A 120 -13.70 -3.20 4.23
CA ILE A 120 -14.76 -3.93 3.53
C ILE A 120 -15.18 -5.21 4.30
N TRP A 121 -14.28 -5.80 5.09
CA TRP A 121 -14.61 -6.99 5.88
C TRP A 121 -15.59 -6.70 7.02
N GLN A 122 -15.65 -5.45 7.50
CA GLN A 122 -16.63 -5.03 8.49
C GLN A 122 -18.05 -5.11 7.90
N TRP A 123 -18.19 -4.84 6.60
CA TRP A 123 -19.47 -4.98 5.91
C TRP A 123 -19.89 -6.44 5.72
N ALA A 124 -18.93 -7.35 5.62
CA ALA A 124 -19.21 -8.78 5.56
C ALA A 124 -19.86 -9.32 6.84
N ALA A 125 -19.69 -8.62 7.97
CA ALA A 125 -20.35 -8.95 9.23
C ALA A 125 -21.88 -8.65 9.22
N TYR A 126 -22.34 -7.80 8.28
CA TYR A 126 -23.75 -7.41 8.11
C TYR A 126 -24.25 -7.69 6.70
N PRO A 127 -24.36 -8.96 6.28
CA PRO A 127 -24.55 -9.33 4.86
C PRO A 127 -25.89 -8.81 4.29
N SER A 128 -26.96 -8.79 5.07
CA SER A 128 -28.28 -8.30 4.61
C SER A 128 -28.25 -6.80 4.31
N GLN A 129 -27.61 -6.00 5.15
CA GLN A 129 -27.45 -4.56 4.98
C GLN A 129 -26.53 -4.25 3.81
N THR A 130 -25.41 -4.98 3.70
CA THR A 130 -24.44 -4.81 2.61
C THR A 130 -25.07 -5.16 1.25
N VAL A 131 -25.82 -6.25 1.18
CA VAL A 131 -26.55 -6.61 -0.04
C VAL A 131 -27.62 -5.56 -0.36
N GLY A 132 -28.38 -5.09 0.64
CA GLY A 132 -29.34 -4.01 0.45
C GLY A 132 -28.72 -2.73 -0.09
N MET A 133 -27.54 -2.35 0.42
CA MET A 133 -26.77 -1.21 -0.02
C MET A 133 -26.24 -1.37 -1.46
N LEU A 134 -25.67 -2.54 -1.76
CA LEU A 134 -25.13 -2.86 -3.10
C LEU A 134 -26.21 -2.87 -4.18
N PHE A 135 -27.43 -3.33 -3.86
CA PHE A 135 -28.54 -3.42 -4.81
C PHE A 135 -29.50 -2.23 -4.76
N GLY A 136 -29.49 -1.46 -3.68
CA GLY A 136 -30.33 -0.26 -3.52
C GLY A 136 -29.85 0.96 -4.30
N GLU A 137 -28.54 1.05 -4.56
CA GLU A 137 -27.95 2.17 -5.29
C GLU A 137 -27.77 1.85 -6.79
N ALA A 138 -28.58 2.46 -7.63
CA ALA A 138 -28.53 2.27 -9.08
C ALA A 138 -27.15 2.60 -9.70
N THR A 139 -26.39 3.50 -9.08
CA THR A 139 -25.05 3.90 -9.54
C THR A 139 -24.02 2.78 -9.47
N TRP A 140 -24.23 1.76 -8.64
CA TRP A 140 -23.28 0.63 -8.47
C TRP A 140 -23.48 -0.46 -9.51
N TRP A 141 -24.67 -0.57 -10.08
CA TRP A 141 -25.02 -1.58 -11.09
C TRP A 141 -24.08 -1.57 -12.31
N LYS A 142 -23.63 -0.38 -12.73
CA LYS A 142 -22.70 -0.27 -13.87
C LYS A 142 -21.35 -0.94 -13.58
N TYR A 143 -20.86 -0.93 -12.34
CA TYR A 143 -19.60 -1.55 -11.97
C TYR A 143 -19.75 -3.06 -11.78
N ILE A 144 -20.90 -3.52 -11.29
CA ILE A 144 -21.26 -4.93 -11.24
C ILE A 144 -21.37 -5.48 -12.67
N ALA A 145 -22.06 -4.79 -13.55
CA ALA A 145 -22.17 -5.17 -14.96
C ALA A 145 -20.81 -5.20 -15.65
N LEU A 146 -19.95 -4.20 -15.41
CA LEU A 146 -18.58 -4.15 -15.92
C LEU A 146 -17.79 -5.39 -15.45
N TRP A 147 -17.84 -5.71 -14.15
CA TRP A 147 -17.19 -6.93 -13.63
C TRP A 147 -17.68 -8.21 -14.31
N VAL A 148 -18.98 -8.37 -14.44
CA VAL A 148 -19.58 -9.56 -15.06
C VAL A 148 -19.15 -9.67 -16.52
N VAL A 149 -19.23 -8.59 -17.30
CA VAL A 149 -18.87 -8.56 -18.72
C VAL A 149 -17.38 -8.87 -18.91
N VAL A 150 -16.49 -8.18 -18.18
CA VAL A 150 -15.04 -8.40 -18.31
C VAL A 150 -14.66 -9.83 -17.88
N THR A 151 -15.26 -10.33 -16.81
CA THR A 151 -15.03 -11.70 -16.34
C THR A 151 -15.53 -12.73 -17.36
N ALA A 152 -16.69 -12.52 -17.96
CA ALA A 152 -17.23 -13.39 -18.99
C ALA A 152 -16.36 -13.42 -20.26
N VAL A 153 -15.88 -12.25 -20.71
CA VAL A 153 -14.94 -12.12 -21.85
C VAL A 153 -13.64 -12.87 -21.55
N TYR A 154 -13.06 -12.67 -20.37
CA TYR A 154 -11.84 -13.37 -19.96
C TYR A 154 -12.04 -14.88 -19.87
N ALA A 155 -13.13 -15.33 -19.23
CA ALA A 155 -13.48 -16.75 -19.10
C ALA A 155 -13.72 -17.40 -20.47
N TYR A 156 -14.38 -16.71 -21.39
CA TYR A 156 -14.56 -17.17 -22.77
C TYR A 156 -13.23 -17.29 -23.50
N GLY A 157 -12.33 -16.30 -23.35
CA GLY A 157 -10.97 -16.35 -23.88
C GLY A 157 -10.20 -17.56 -23.36
N LEU A 158 -10.21 -17.79 -22.04
CA LEU A 158 -9.61 -18.96 -21.41
C LEU A 158 -10.20 -20.27 -21.92
N PHE A 159 -11.52 -20.34 -22.11
CA PHE A 159 -12.19 -21.53 -22.66
C PHE A 159 -11.75 -21.79 -24.10
N ARG A 160 -11.68 -20.77 -24.95
CA ARG A 160 -11.18 -20.87 -26.33
C ARG A 160 -9.74 -21.33 -26.38
N TRP A 161 -8.89 -20.74 -25.53
CA TRP A 161 -7.47 -21.10 -25.43
C TRP A 161 -7.29 -22.52 -24.93
N ARG A 162 -8.04 -22.95 -23.91
CA ARG A 162 -7.99 -24.33 -23.44
C ARG A 162 -8.31 -25.32 -24.55
N ARG A 163 -9.30 -25.04 -25.40
CA ARG A 163 -9.63 -25.87 -26.58
C ARG A 163 -8.46 -25.88 -27.56
N TYR A 164 -7.95 -24.73 -27.94
CA TYR A 164 -6.85 -24.61 -28.90
C TYR A 164 -5.60 -25.33 -28.42
N PHE A 165 -5.17 -25.10 -27.21
CA PHE A 165 -3.97 -25.72 -26.64
C PHE A 165 -4.18 -27.17 -26.23
N GLY A 166 -5.40 -27.57 -25.89
CA GLY A 166 -5.74 -28.95 -25.51
C GLY A 166 -5.49 -29.98 -26.61
N HIS A 167 -5.59 -29.60 -27.89
CA HIS A 167 -5.25 -30.44 -29.03
C HIS A 167 -3.74 -30.48 -29.32
N ARG A 168 -2.96 -29.59 -28.71
CA ARG A 168 -1.52 -29.41 -28.95
C ARG A 168 -0.67 -29.75 -27.73
N LEU A 169 -1.28 -30.34 -26.69
CA LEU A 169 -0.57 -30.72 -25.48
C LEU A 169 0.58 -31.67 -25.80
N PRO A 170 1.79 -31.39 -25.31
CA PRO A 170 2.92 -32.28 -25.49
C PRO A 170 2.76 -33.54 -24.63
N ALA A 171 3.40 -34.62 -25.05
CA ALA A 171 3.66 -35.75 -24.16
C ALA A 171 4.59 -35.28 -23.02
N PHE A 172 4.22 -35.65 -21.79
CA PHE A 172 5.05 -35.31 -20.62
C PHE A 172 6.32 -36.17 -20.59
N PRO A 173 7.43 -35.68 -20.01
CA PRO A 173 8.70 -36.37 -20.02
C PRO A 173 8.64 -37.66 -19.23
N LYS A 174 9.02 -38.77 -19.86
CA LYS A 174 9.05 -40.09 -19.23
C LYS A 174 10.43 -40.47 -18.74
N LYS A 175 11.48 -40.09 -19.48
CA LYS A 175 12.89 -40.40 -19.17
C LYS A 175 13.50 -39.36 -18.23
N TRP A 176 14.45 -39.75 -17.38
CA TRP A 176 15.14 -38.85 -16.46
C TRP A 176 15.83 -37.68 -17.14
N ARG A 177 16.47 -37.90 -18.30
CA ARG A 177 17.09 -36.83 -19.09
C ARG A 177 16.08 -35.78 -19.56
N GLU A 178 14.89 -36.23 -20.00
CA GLU A 178 13.82 -35.32 -20.45
C GLU A 178 13.28 -34.51 -19.24
N ARG A 179 13.18 -35.13 -18.07
CA ARG A 179 12.78 -34.43 -16.83
C ARG A 179 13.81 -33.39 -16.42
N GLY A 180 15.11 -33.70 -16.51
CA GLY A 180 16.18 -32.74 -16.25
C GLY A 180 16.12 -31.51 -17.18
N VAL A 181 15.93 -31.73 -18.48
CA VAL A 181 15.74 -30.64 -19.45
C VAL A 181 14.48 -29.82 -19.14
N SER A 182 13.41 -30.49 -18.74
CA SER A 182 12.17 -29.81 -18.35
C SER A 182 12.36 -28.94 -17.11
N LEU A 183 13.04 -29.46 -16.07
CA LEU A 183 13.42 -28.71 -14.88
C LEU A 183 14.26 -27.48 -15.21
N ALA A 184 15.30 -27.65 -16.03
CA ALA A 184 16.19 -26.57 -16.45
C ALA A 184 15.44 -25.44 -17.16
N LEU A 185 14.31 -25.74 -17.81
CA LEU A 185 13.44 -24.73 -18.45
C LEU A 185 12.45 -24.09 -17.48
N TRP A 186 11.77 -24.89 -16.64
CA TRP A 186 10.67 -24.40 -15.81
C TRP A 186 11.11 -23.75 -14.52
N LEU A 187 12.28 -24.11 -13.95
CA LEU A 187 12.85 -23.46 -12.75
C LEU A 187 13.14 -21.97 -12.94
N PRO A 188 13.82 -21.53 -14.02
CA PRO A 188 14.01 -20.11 -14.28
C PRO A 188 12.70 -19.35 -14.46
N ILE A 189 11.69 -19.96 -15.12
CA ILE A 189 10.36 -19.34 -15.30
C ILE A 189 9.68 -19.18 -13.94
N ALA A 190 9.74 -20.18 -13.07
CA ALA A 190 9.22 -20.07 -11.71
C ALA A 190 9.98 -19.01 -10.91
N GLY A 191 11.31 -18.91 -11.06
CA GLY A 191 12.13 -17.86 -10.47
C GLY A 191 11.72 -16.46 -10.93
N LEU A 192 11.49 -16.28 -12.24
CA LEU A 192 10.98 -15.02 -12.79
C LEU A 192 9.58 -14.68 -12.25
N CYS A 193 8.72 -15.67 -12.06
CA CYS A 193 7.41 -15.46 -11.46
C CYS A 193 7.51 -15.03 -9.99
N VAL A 194 8.43 -15.63 -9.22
CA VAL A 194 8.72 -15.21 -7.83
C VAL A 194 9.25 -13.77 -7.79
N LEU A 195 10.13 -13.39 -8.72
CA LEU A 195 10.59 -12.01 -8.86
C LEU A 195 9.44 -11.07 -9.24
N GLY A 196 8.55 -11.49 -10.14
CA GLY A 196 7.34 -10.77 -10.48
C GLY A 196 6.42 -10.56 -9.27
N ALA A 197 6.21 -11.59 -8.46
CA ALA A 197 5.43 -11.54 -7.22
C ALA A 197 6.10 -10.63 -6.16
N ARG A 198 7.45 -10.65 -6.08
CA ARG A 198 8.20 -9.73 -5.22
C ARG A 198 8.10 -8.27 -5.69
N GLY A 199 7.93 -8.05 -6.97
CA GLY A 199 7.72 -6.76 -7.64
C GLY A 199 8.97 -5.90 -7.80
N ARG A 200 10.07 -6.15 -7.08
CA ARG A 200 11.34 -5.40 -7.18
C ARG A 200 12.55 -6.24 -6.80
N LEU A 201 13.73 -5.83 -7.29
CA LEU A 201 15.01 -6.49 -6.99
C LEU A 201 15.63 -6.05 -5.66
N GLY A 202 15.17 -4.94 -5.06
CA GLY A 202 15.72 -4.40 -3.82
C GLY A 202 15.50 -5.31 -2.59
N TYR A 203 16.07 -4.92 -1.45
CA TYR A 203 15.97 -5.68 -0.19
C TYR A 203 14.54 -5.93 0.26
N ASN A 204 13.69 -4.92 0.20
CA ASN A 204 12.27 -5.05 0.57
C ASN A 204 11.41 -5.44 -0.64
N PRO A 205 10.34 -6.24 -0.48
CA PRO A 205 9.34 -6.44 -1.52
C PRO A 205 8.63 -5.12 -1.84
N ILE A 206 7.91 -5.09 -2.96
CA ILE A 206 7.12 -3.93 -3.36
C ILE A 206 6.11 -3.56 -2.26
N LYS A 207 5.91 -2.26 -2.06
CA LYS A 207 4.94 -1.69 -1.11
C LYS A 207 3.94 -0.81 -1.85
N ILE A 208 2.87 -0.40 -1.17
CA ILE A 208 1.84 0.52 -1.68
C ILE A 208 2.47 1.81 -2.21
N SER A 209 3.46 2.35 -1.50
CA SER A 209 4.18 3.58 -1.88
C SER A 209 4.90 3.51 -3.25
N ALA A 210 5.10 2.33 -3.83
CA ALA A 210 5.63 2.22 -5.19
C ALA A 210 4.67 2.76 -6.26
N ALA A 211 3.39 2.92 -5.94
CA ALA A 211 2.40 3.55 -6.81
C ALA A 211 2.57 5.08 -6.86
N TYR A 212 3.17 5.69 -5.84
CA TYR A 212 3.23 7.15 -5.67
C TYR A 212 4.37 7.76 -6.47
N TYR A 213 4.08 8.87 -7.18
CA TYR A 213 5.05 9.56 -8.02
C TYR A 213 4.85 11.08 -8.09
N CYS A 214 3.78 11.60 -7.48
CA CYS A 214 3.45 13.02 -7.48
C CYS A 214 2.67 13.39 -6.21
N ASP A 215 2.39 14.67 -6.05
CA ASP A 215 1.66 15.21 -4.90
C ASP A 215 0.14 15.00 -4.98
N ASN A 216 -0.36 14.51 -6.12
CA ASN A 216 -1.79 14.26 -6.32
C ASN A 216 -2.16 12.85 -5.87
N ALA A 217 -3.01 12.75 -4.83
CA ALA A 217 -3.43 11.49 -4.25
C ALA A 217 -4.23 10.62 -5.22
N ASP A 218 -5.09 11.23 -6.06
CA ASP A 218 -5.92 10.51 -7.04
C ASP A 218 -5.06 9.82 -8.10
N LEU A 219 -4.04 10.52 -8.61
CA LEU A 219 -3.10 9.96 -9.57
C LEU A 219 -2.24 8.84 -8.95
N ASN A 220 -1.81 9.00 -7.71
CA ASN A 220 -1.07 7.97 -6.98
C ASN A 220 -1.94 6.72 -6.77
N ASN A 221 -3.19 6.89 -6.35
CA ASN A 221 -4.14 5.81 -6.15
C ASN A 221 -4.58 5.14 -7.47
N LEU A 222 -4.58 5.88 -8.58
CA LEU A 222 -4.77 5.31 -9.92
C LEU A 222 -3.65 4.31 -10.27
N GLY A 223 -2.42 4.54 -9.79
CA GLY A 223 -1.29 3.63 -9.93
C GLY A 223 -1.35 2.38 -9.03
N LEU A 224 -2.25 2.34 -8.06
CA LEU A 224 -2.36 1.23 -7.12
C LEU A 224 -3.23 0.10 -7.69
N ASN A 225 -2.92 -1.15 -7.33
CA ASN A 225 -3.79 -2.29 -7.59
C ASN A 225 -4.70 -2.54 -6.38
N ALA A 226 -6.02 -2.58 -6.61
CA ALA A 226 -7.02 -2.75 -5.55
C ALA A 226 -6.87 -4.06 -4.76
N THR A 227 -6.59 -5.17 -5.44
CA THR A 227 -6.37 -6.47 -4.79
C THR A 227 -5.10 -6.45 -3.94
N PHE A 228 -4.03 -5.81 -4.45
CA PHE A 228 -2.79 -5.65 -3.69
C PHE A 228 -3.02 -4.84 -2.42
N ASN A 229 -3.74 -3.73 -2.51
CA ASN A 229 -4.07 -2.91 -1.35
C ASN A 229 -4.95 -3.65 -0.34
N LEU A 230 -5.99 -4.34 -0.81
CA LEU A 230 -6.88 -5.13 0.03
C LEU A 230 -6.13 -6.24 0.78
N LEU A 231 -5.25 -6.98 0.10
CA LEU A 231 -4.44 -8.03 0.74
C LEU A 231 -3.48 -7.45 1.78
N ASN A 232 -2.74 -6.38 1.43
CA ASN A 232 -1.80 -5.76 2.36
C ASN A 232 -2.50 -5.21 3.60
N SER A 233 -3.61 -4.49 3.42
CA SER A 233 -4.37 -3.94 4.54
C SER A 233 -4.92 -5.03 5.45
N THR A 234 -5.48 -6.10 4.86
CA THR A 234 -5.99 -7.24 5.63
C THR A 234 -4.87 -7.94 6.42
N LEU A 235 -3.70 -8.12 5.81
CA LEU A 235 -2.55 -8.71 6.50
C LEU A 235 -2.00 -7.80 7.60
N ASP A 236 -2.00 -6.49 7.37
CA ASP A 236 -1.55 -5.52 8.37
C ASP A 236 -2.50 -5.47 9.58
N ASP A 237 -3.82 -5.52 9.36
CA ASP A 237 -4.80 -5.58 10.45
C ASP A 237 -4.74 -6.90 11.24
N ALA A 238 -4.38 -7.99 10.58
CA ALA A 238 -4.20 -9.29 11.23
C ALA A 238 -2.93 -9.37 12.12
N ARG A 239 -2.00 -8.43 11.98
CA ARG A 239 -0.77 -8.41 12.79
C ARG A 239 -1.09 -8.12 14.26
N LYS A 240 -0.48 -8.87 15.16
CA LYS A 240 -0.65 -8.68 16.62
C LYS A 240 -0.27 -7.28 17.08
N GLU A 241 0.68 -6.65 16.41
CA GLU A 241 1.19 -5.29 16.70
C GLU A 241 0.15 -4.20 16.42
N ASN A 242 -0.81 -4.46 15.55
CA ASN A 242 -1.85 -3.51 15.16
C ASN A 242 -3.20 -3.75 15.89
N ARG A 243 -3.26 -4.74 16.79
CA ARG A 243 -4.47 -4.98 17.58
C ARG A 243 -4.65 -3.86 18.60
N PRO A 244 -5.88 -3.39 18.83
CA PRO A 244 -6.17 -2.44 19.90
C PRO A 244 -5.67 -2.99 21.23
N LEU A 245 -4.89 -2.19 21.95
CA LEU A 245 -4.41 -2.52 23.29
C LEU A 245 -5.27 -1.75 24.30
N GLN A 246 -6.18 -2.44 24.96
CA GLN A 246 -6.98 -1.87 26.02
C GLN A 246 -6.29 -2.14 27.36
N LEU A 247 -5.69 -1.09 27.95
CA LEU A 247 -4.94 -1.18 29.20
C LEU A 247 -5.82 -0.87 30.41
N MET A 248 -6.82 0.00 30.25
CA MET A 248 -7.77 0.40 31.28
C MET A 248 -9.08 0.88 30.66
N ASP A 249 -10.06 1.20 31.45
CA ASP A 249 -11.29 1.86 31.01
C ASP A 249 -10.99 3.24 30.41
N GLU A 250 -11.67 3.59 29.32
CA GLU A 250 -11.44 4.81 28.56
C GLU A 250 -11.72 6.08 29.38
N ASN A 251 -12.80 6.08 30.17
CA ASN A 251 -13.16 7.21 31.01
C ASN A 251 -12.14 7.41 32.14
N ALA A 252 -11.67 6.31 32.74
CA ALA A 252 -10.62 6.36 33.76
C ALA A 252 -9.31 6.92 33.13
N ALA A 253 -8.92 6.46 31.93
CA ALA A 253 -7.76 6.96 31.23
C ALA A 253 -7.88 8.48 30.95
N LEU A 254 -9.03 8.97 30.50
CA LEU A 254 -9.28 10.40 30.29
C LEU A 254 -9.15 11.21 31.57
N VAL A 255 -9.65 10.72 32.70
CA VAL A 255 -9.49 11.42 33.99
C VAL A 255 -8.02 11.56 34.36
N PHE A 256 -7.23 10.47 34.28
CA PHE A 256 -5.80 10.50 34.59
C PHE A 256 -5.03 11.46 33.67
N VAL A 257 -5.23 11.35 32.35
CA VAL A 257 -4.52 12.22 31.38
C VAL A 257 -4.90 13.69 31.55
N ARG A 258 -6.17 14.00 31.84
CA ARG A 258 -6.59 15.38 32.17
C ARG A 258 -5.90 15.92 33.41
N GLN A 259 -5.80 15.12 34.44
CA GLN A 259 -5.15 15.49 35.68
C GLN A 259 -3.65 15.74 35.46
N ASP A 260 -2.96 14.82 34.76
CA ASP A 260 -1.53 14.95 34.47
C ASP A 260 -1.20 16.17 33.60
N LEU A 261 -2.06 16.47 32.62
CA LEU A 261 -1.88 17.61 31.74
C LEU A 261 -2.43 18.92 32.28
N GLY A 262 -3.09 18.92 33.45
CA GLY A 262 -3.76 20.10 34.01
C GLY A 262 -4.86 20.66 33.11
N ARG A 263 -5.55 19.80 32.33
CA ARG A 263 -6.53 20.21 31.31
C ARG A 263 -7.96 19.84 31.70
N SER A 264 -8.88 20.77 31.48
CA SER A 264 -10.32 20.54 31.68
C SER A 264 -11.03 19.99 30.43
N GLY A 265 -10.38 20.05 29.26
CA GLY A 265 -10.97 19.74 27.96
C GLY A 265 -11.89 20.84 27.43
N LEU A 266 -12.28 20.73 26.16
CA LEU A 266 -13.24 21.62 25.50
C LEU A 266 -14.45 20.82 25.08
N PRO A 267 -15.65 21.12 25.58
CA PRO A 267 -16.88 20.47 25.17
C PRO A 267 -17.08 20.57 23.65
N GLY A 268 -17.42 19.46 23.01
CA GLY A 268 -17.73 19.40 21.59
C GLY A 268 -16.52 19.38 20.63
N ILE A 269 -15.29 19.59 21.13
CA ILE A 269 -14.06 19.54 20.31
C ILE A 269 -13.25 18.30 20.67
N SER A 270 -12.68 18.26 21.85
CA SER A 270 -11.90 17.14 22.35
C SER A 270 -11.82 17.18 23.87
N PRO A 271 -11.90 16.03 24.55
CA PRO A 271 -11.77 15.96 25.99
C PRO A 271 -10.38 16.39 26.51
N LEU A 272 -9.36 16.47 25.63
CA LEU A 272 -8.00 16.87 25.96
C LEU A 272 -7.59 18.21 25.35
N ALA A 273 -8.48 18.86 24.59
CA ALA A 273 -8.17 20.12 23.94
C ALA A 273 -7.95 21.27 24.93
N GLN A 274 -7.05 22.18 24.60
CA GLN A 274 -6.76 23.39 25.33
C GLN A 274 -6.65 24.56 24.36
N ILE A 275 -7.21 25.70 24.76
CA ILE A 275 -6.99 26.96 24.03
C ILE A 275 -5.73 27.61 24.59
N VAL A 276 -4.71 27.75 23.75
CA VAL A 276 -3.52 28.54 24.05
C VAL A 276 -3.65 29.88 23.35
N ARG A 277 -3.59 30.96 24.10
CA ARG A 277 -3.59 32.30 23.54
C ARG A 277 -2.16 32.84 23.66
N PRO A 278 -1.45 32.97 22.51
CA PRO A 278 -0.11 33.57 22.55
C PRO A 278 -0.20 35.04 22.92
N GLU A 279 0.80 35.51 23.63
CA GLU A 279 1.01 36.95 23.92
C GLU A 279 1.94 37.53 22.85
N GLY A 280 1.58 38.69 22.27
CA GLY A 280 2.38 39.42 21.29
C GLY A 280 1.89 39.27 19.83
N GLU A 281 2.56 40.02 18.96
CA GLU A 281 2.24 40.05 17.52
C GLU A 281 2.77 38.79 16.79
N PRO A 282 2.06 38.34 15.77
CA PRO A 282 2.49 37.19 14.97
C PRO A 282 3.85 37.43 14.31
N ARG A 283 4.76 36.46 14.42
CA ARG A 283 6.05 36.48 13.73
C ARG A 283 6.01 35.47 12.58
N TYR A 284 6.55 35.88 11.44
CA TYR A 284 6.60 35.08 10.22
C TYR A 284 8.02 34.56 9.95
N ASP A 285 8.63 33.96 10.97
CA ASP A 285 9.98 33.41 10.87
C ASP A 285 9.97 32.09 10.07
N ASN A 286 11.09 31.78 9.42
CA ASN A 286 11.29 30.46 8.82
C ASN A 286 11.45 29.40 9.93
N VAL A 287 10.81 28.23 9.74
CA VAL A 287 10.86 27.11 10.68
C VAL A 287 11.60 25.96 10.04
N VAL A 288 12.70 25.53 10.64
CA VAL A 288 13.47 24.35 10.21
C VAL A 288 13.42 23.31 11.33
N VAL A 289 12.85 22.15 11.03
CA VAL A 289 12.78 21.01 11.96
C VAL A 289 13.77 19.95 11.51
N VAL A 290 14.78 19.65 12.33
CA VAL A 290 15.81 18.65 12.04
C VAL A 290 15.55 17.41 12.89
N PHE A 291 15.14 16.31 12.22
CA PHE A 291 15.01 15.01 12.85
C PHE A 291 16.35 14.27 12.80
N MET A 292 16.99 14.11 13.94
CA MET A 292 18.25 13.38 14.03
C MET A 292 18.01 11.92 14.38
N GLU A 293 18.22 11.03 13.39
CA GLU A 293 18.08 9.59 13.57
C GLU A 293 19.14 9.04 14.52
N SER A 294 18.72 8.19 15.46
CA SER A 294 19.61 7.48 16.41
C SER A 294 20.50 8.40 17.27
N MET A 295 20.15 9.70 17.38
CA MET A 295 20.91 10.65 18.20
C MET A 295 20.56 10.46 19.67
N SER A 296 21.60 10.37 20.50
CA SER A 296 21.49 10.26 21.95
C SER A 296 22.38 11.31 22.62
N THR A 297 21.91 11.88 23.73
CA THR A 297 22.67 12.83 24.56
C THR A 297 24.00 12.30 25.02
N LYS A 298 24.18 10.95 25.10
CA LYS A 298 25.48 10.33 25.41
C LYS A 298 26.59 10.66 24.40
N PHE A 299 26.28 11.15 23.22
CA PHE A 299 27.25 11.57 22.21
C PHE A 299 27.63 13.04 22.33
N MET A 300 26.88 13.84 23.11
CA MET A 300 27.05 15.28 23.23
C MET A 300 28.05 15.63 24.32
N GLY A 301 28.96 16.60 24.03
CA GLY A 301 29.90 17.13 24.98
C GLY A 301 29.23 17.84 26.15
N THR A 302 28.13 18.55 25.89
CA THR A 302 27.27 19.22 26.90
C THR A 302 26.76 18.24 27.98
N PHE A 303 26.57 16.98 27.66
CA PHE A 303 26.15 15.93 28.60
C PHE A 303 27.32 15.04 29.07
N GLY A 304 28.56 15.51 28.93
CA GLY A 304 29.74 14.89 29.52
C GLY A 304 30.50 13.92 28.62
N ASN A 305 30.25 13.86 27.32
CA ASN A 305 31.02 13.05 26.40
C ASN A 305 32.37 13.72 26.09
N PRO A 306 33.53 13.09 26.45
CA PRO A 306 34.85 13.71 26.25
C PRO A 306 35.34 13.64 24.78
N SER A 307 34.66 12.94 23.90
CA SER A 307 35.13 12.64 22.53
C SER A 307 34.88 13.79 21.54
N HIS A 308 34.27 14.87 21.94
CA HIS A 308 33.95 16.05 21.10
C HIS A 308 33.28 15.71 19.74
N LEU A 309 32.34 14.77 19.76
CA LEU A 309 31.66 14.27 18.54
C LEU A 309 30.67 15.28 17.96
N THR A 310 30.13 16.19 18.78
CA THR A 310 29.02 17.09 18.44
C THR A 310 29.29 18.56 18.72
N PRO A 311 30.46 19.15 18.31
CA PRO A 311 30.83 20.50 18.72
C PRO A 311 29.84 21.57 18.25
N THR A 312 29.29 21.45 17.02
CA THR A 312 28.28 22.38 16.51
C THR A 312 26.97 22.27 17.26
N LEU A 313 26.51 21.05 17.56
CA LEU A 313 25.27 20.83 18.31
C LEU A 313 25.40 21.31 19.75
N ASP A 314 26.55 21.08 20.40
CA ASP A 314 26.85 21.59 21.73
C ASP A 314 26.85 23.13 21.76
N SER A 315 27.39 23.77 20.71
CA SER A 315 27.36 25.22 20.56
C SER A 315 25.93 25.77 20.40
N LEU A 316 25.12 25.12 19.56
CA LEU A 316 23.71 25.49 19.38
C LEU A 316 22.91 25.31 20.67
N PHE A 317 23.18 24.22 21.39
CA PHE A 317 22.54 23.92 22.67
C PHE A 317 22.85 25.01 23.73
N ALA A 318 24.07 25.54 23.74
CA ALA A 318 24.49 26.61 24.65
C ALA A 318 23.94 27.99 24.27
N GLN A 319 23.69 28.26 22.98
CA GLN A 319 23.26 29.56 22.47
C GLN A 319 21.74 29.69 22.33
N GLY A 320 21.03 28.58 22.25
CA GLY A 320 19.58 28.53 22.04
C GLY A 320 18.77 28.23 23.30
N LEU A 321 17.48 28.02 23.11
CA LEU A 321 16.63 27.43 24.14
C LEU A 321 16.83 25.91 24.14
N SER A 322 17.39 25.40 25.22
CA SER A 322 17.70 23.97 25.38
C SER A 322 16.86 23.32 26.47
N PHE A 323 16.52 22.03 26.26
CA PHE A 323 15.75 21.23 27.20
C PHE A 323 16.59 20.05 27.68
N GLU A 324 17.01 20.07 28.95
CA GLU A 324 17.84 19.01 29.52
C GLU A 324 17.03 17.71 29.78
N ASN A 325 15.74 17.84 30.08
CA ASN A 325 14.82 16.73 30.35
C ASN A 325 13.88 16.47 29.18
N CYS A 326 14.41 16.42 27.96
CA CYS A 326 13.67 16.12 26.74
C CYS A 326 13.91 14.67 26.33
N TYR A 327 12.84 13.92 26.20
CA TYR A 327 12.87 12.50 25.83
C TYR A 327 12.19 12.27 24.49
N SER A 328 12.70 11.30 23.72
CA SER A 328 12.02 10.87 22.51
C SER A 328 10.64 10.30 22.85
N ALA A 329 9.65 10.67 22.04
CA ALA A 329 8.26 10.16 22.19
C ALA A 329 8.15 8.63 22.00
N GLY A 330 9.15 8.00 21.39
CA GLY A 330 9.21 6.56 21.18
C GLY A 330 10.60 6.11 20.72
N ASN A 331 10.75 4.83 20.49
CA ASN A 331 12.01 4.21 20.07
C ASN A 331 12.07 3.89 18.55
N HIS A 332 11.11 4.35 17.79
CA HIS A 332 11.06 4.22 16.33
C HIS A 332 10.87 5.57 15.66
N THR A 333 11.49 5.77 14.51
CA THR A 333 11.43 7.02 13.72
C THR A 333 10.00 7.45 13.42
N ASN A 334 9.12 6.51 13.06
CA ASN A 334 7.71 6.80 12.81
C ASN A 334 6.99 7.41 14.03
N GLN A 335 7.31 6.96 15.23
CA GLN A 335 6.72 7.50 16.47
C GLN A 335 7.19 8.93 16.73
N GLY A 336 8.49 9.21 16.55
CA GLY A 336 9.06 10.54 16.68
C GLY A 336 8.47 11.54 15.69
N VAL A 337 8.34 11.15 14.42
CA VAL A 337 7.75 11.98 13.36
C VAL A 337 6.29 12.33 13.66
N TYR A 338 5.47 11.34 14.03
CA TYR A 338 4.06 11.58 14.38
C TYR A 338 3.91 12.47 15.61
N ALA A 339 4.72 12.23 16.64
CA ALA A 339 4.66 13.04 17.85
C ALA A 339 5.04 14.50 17.58
N THR A 340 6.07 14.74 16.78
CA THR A 340 6.57 16.10 16.51
C THR A 340 5.68 16.86 15.53
N LEU A 341 5.28 16.23 14.42
CA LEU A 341 4.53 16.92 13.36
C LEU A 341 3.02 16.99 13.63
N TYR A 342 2.47 16.02 14.34
CA TYR A 342 1.02 15.89 14.56
C TYR A 342 0.60 15.92 16.02
N GLY A 343 1.55 15.96 16.97
CA GLY A 343 1.26 15.97 18.41
C GLY A 343 0.67 14.65 18.93
N PHE A 344 0.81 13.55 18.19
CA PHE A 344 0.31 12.24 18.62
C PHE A 344 1.29 11.56 19.58
N PRO A 345 0.83 11.08 20.74
CA PRO A 345 1.67 10.27 21.59
C PRO A 345 2.06 8.97 20.90
N ALA A 346 3.26 8.47 21.17
CA ALA A 346 3.72 7.21 20.62
C ALA A 346 2.82 6.05 21.08
N GLN A 347 2.22 5.33 20.14
CA GLN A 347 1.40 4.17 20.46
C GLN A 347 2.28 2.93 20.66
N LEU A 348 2.05 2.22 21.76
CA LEU A 348 2.70 0.95 22.04
C LEU A 348 2.38 -0.04 20.92
N LYS A 349 3.42 -0.62 20.30
CA LYS A 349 3.37 -1.68 19.29
C LYS A 349 2.68 -1.31 17.96
N ARG A 350 2.05 -0.14 17.82
CA ARG A 350 1.41 0.26 16.56
C ARG A 350 2.31 1.19 15.76
N ASN A 351 2.58 0.80 14.52
CA ASN A 351 3.20 1.72 13.56
C ASN A 351 2.10 2.51 12.85
N MET A 352 1.95 3.79 13.21
CA MET A 352 0.94 4.71 12.66
C MET A 352 1.12 4.97 11.16
N MET A 353 2.33 4.72 10.62
CA MET A 353 2.67 4.90 9.20
C MET A 353 2.41 3.64 8.37
N ARG A 354 2.03 2.54 9.00
CA ARG A 354 1.62 1.30 8.34
C ARG A 354 0.11 1.16 8.47
N GLY A 355 -0.54 1.16 7.37
CA GLY A 355 -1.97 0.94 7.28
C GLY A 355 -2.40 1.22 5.85
N SER A 356 -3.53 0.66 5.47
CA SER A 356 -4.16 0.88 4.17
C SER A 356 -4.82 2.24 4.08
N VAL A 357 -5.05 2.85 5.24
CA VAL A 357 -5.66 4.15 5.39
C VAL A 357 -4.74 4.98 6.24
N VAL A 358 -4.12 5.98 5.64
CA VAL A 358 -3.45 7.04 6.38
C VAL A 358 -4.45 8.18 6.49
N PRO A 359 -5.05 8.40 7.68
CA PRO A 359 -5.98 9.48 7.86
C PRO A 359 -5.28 10.81 7.62
N HIS A 360 -5.98 11.77 7.00
CA HIS A 360 -5.50 13.14 6.94
C HIS A 360 -5.60 13.77 8.32
N TYR A 361 -4.47 13.92 8.97
CA TYR A 361 -4.37 14.70 10.21
C TYR A 361 -3.86 16.09 9.91
N ALA A 362 -4.52 17.10 10.47
CA ALA A 362 -3.95 18.43 10.52
C ALA A 362 -2.73 18.43 11.44
N GLY A 363 -1.57 18.70 10.89
CA GLY A 363 -0.30 18.77 11.62
C GLY A 363 0.39 20.11 11.42
N LEU A 364 1.56 20.27 12.00
CA LEU A 364 2.36 21.49 11.89
C LEU A 364 2.55 21.95 10.42
N PRO A 365 2.91 21.08 9.45
CA PRO A 365 3.02 21.48 8.05
C PRO A 365 1.71 21.99 7.45
N THR A 366 0.58 21.32 7.77
CA THR A 366 -0.75 21.71 7.28
C THR A 366 -1.13 23.11 7.77
N VAL A 367 -0.99 23.36 9.08
CA VAL A 367 -1.32 24.65 9.71
C VAL A 367 -0.43 25.76 9.17
N LEU A 368 0.87 25.52 9.01
CA LEU A 368 1.79 26.52 8.45
C LEU A 368 1.46 26.86 7.00
N ARG A 369 1.09 25.87 6.19
CA ARG A 369 0.69 26.11 4.81
C ARG A 369 -0.60 26.91 4.72
N GLU A 370 -1.60 26.66 5.57
CA GLU A 370 -2.83 27.46 5.67
C GLU A 370 -2.52 28.91 6.05
N LYS A 371 -1.38 29.17 6.71
CA LYS A 371 -0.86 30.49 7.03
C LYS A 371 0.03 31.10 5.94
N GLY A 372 0.13 30.45 4.77
CA GLY A 372 0.88 30.98 3.61
C GLY A 372 2.35 30.55 3.56
N TYR A 373 2.81 29.66 4.44
CA TYR A 373 4.16 29.12 4.36
C TYR A 373 4.29 28.10 3.22
N GLN A 374 5.44 28.09 2.57
CA GLN A 374 5.86 26.97 1.75
C GLN A 374 6.44 25.87 2.65
N THR A 375 5.94 24.65 2.54
CA THR A 375 6.42 23.51 3.32
C THR A 375 7.27 22.59 2.45
N LEU A 376 8.46 22.21 2.95
CA LEU A 376 9.41 21.33 2.29
C LEU A 376 9.78 20.20 3.25
N PHE A 377 9.85 18.97 2.73
CA PHE A 377 10.24 17.79 3.49
C PHE A 377 11.39 17.07 2.79
N PHE A 378 12.55 17.00 3.46
CA PHE A 378 13.76 16.37 2.94
C PHE A 378 13.99 15.04 3.66
N ILE A 379 14.23 13.97 2.90
CA ILE A 379 14.59 12.65 3.44
C ILE A 379 15.79 12.10 2.66
N PRO A 380 16.77 11.46 3.33
CA PRO A 380 17.95 10.89 2.67
C PRO A 380 17.69 9.48 2.09
N HIS A 381 16.45 9.01 2.09
CA HIS A 381 16.05 7.67 1.63
C HIS A 381 14.91 7.75 0.64
N GLU A 382 14.75 6.69 -0.17
CA GLU A 382 13.54 6.53 -0.97
C GLU A 382 12.29 6.70 -0.10
N GLY A 383 11.28 7.44 -0.55
CA GLY A 383 10.03 7.71 0.17
C GLY A 383 9.28 6.47 0.67
N GLN A 384 9.64 5.29 0.16
CA GLN A 384 9.15 4.00 0.63
C GLN A 384 9.71 3.55 1.99
N TYR A 385 10.82 4.16 2.43
CA TYR A 385 11.40 3.84 3.74
C TYR A 385 10.48 4.35 4.84
N LEU A 386 10.02 3.46 5.71
CA LEU A 386 9.08 3.73 6.81
C LEU A 386 7.71 4.30 6.38
N SER A 387 7.36 4.28 5.09
CA SER A 387 6.13 4.89 4.56
C SER A 387 6.01 6.40 4.85
N LEU A 388 7.13 7.11 4.95
CA LEU A 388 7.19 8.55 5.25
C LEU A 388 6.48 9.42 4.21
N ILE A 389 6.34 8.92 2.98
CA ILE A 389 5.66 9.62 1.89
C ILE A 389 4.21 10.00 2.23
N HIS A 390 3.55 9.24 3.10
CA HIS A 390 2.18 9.54 3.55
C HIS A 390 2.10 10.72 4.52
N ILE A 391 3.23 11.11 5.12
CA ILE A 391 3.29 12.23 6.07
C ILE A 391 3.56 13.55 5.34
N SER A 392 4.21 13.47 4.19
CA SER A 392 4.63 14.64 3.43
C SER A 392 3.56 15.17 2.47
N GLU A 393 2.44 14.51 2.32
CA GLU A 393 1.33 15.08 1.56
C GLU A 393 0.65 16.21 2.35
N PRO A 394 0.66 17.39 1.82
CA PRO A 394 1.02 17.89 0.49
C PRO A 394 2.29 18.77 0.51
N THR A 395 3.39 18.23 0.91
CA THR A 395 4.68 18.91 0.97
C THR A 395 5.51 18.50 -0.25
N ARG A 396 6.13 19.44 -0.97
CA ARG A 396 7.07 19.10 -2.04
C ARG A 396 8.21 18.27 -1.46
N GLN A 397 8.38 17.07 -1.98
CA GLN A 397 9.52 16.22 -1.64
C GLN A 397 10.69 16.61 -2.54
N ALA A 398 11.80 17.02 -1.95
CA ALA A 398 13.08 17.13 -2.63
C ALA A 398 13.96 15.95 -2.19
N GLU A 399 14.35 15.11 -3.16
CA GLU A 399 15.39 14.10 -2.97
C GLU A 399 16.75 14.80 -3.11
N ILE A 400 17.65 14.58 -2.18
CA ILE A 400 19.05 15.02 -2.22
C ILE A 400 19.90 13.86 -2.73
#